data_fbbcf078c2c083c3f3064a8055ee8561
#
_entry.id   fbbcf078c2c083c3f3064a8055ee8561
#
_cell.length_a   1.000
_cell.length_b   1.000
_cell.length_c   1.000
_cell.angle_alpha   90.00
_cell.angle_beta   90.00
_cell.angle_gamma   90.00
#
_symmetry.space_group_name_H-M   'P 1'
#
loop_
_entity.id
_entity.type
_entity.pdbx_description
1 polymer ?
#
loop_
_entity_poly.entity_id
_entity_poly.type
_entity_poly.pdbx_seq_one_letter_code
_entity_poly.pdbx_strand_id
1 'polypeptide(L)'
;MWTVSYAQNTSMTLDNLPEQLQKNLEAAGLADLTVDQCEIIRRFLAGERTLVSGHDGAGKLTALVIGFAAKALASRRSLETGRLPEGLLITNHPEDAIVAAALFERLTHGSGLKAAGVSIGRNVPRMREIE
;
A
#
# COMPACT_ATOMS: atom_id res chain seq x y z
N MET A 1 6.20 18.73 -13.01
CA MET A 1 7.18 17.64 -12.92
C MET A 1 8.07 17.91 -11.72
N TRP A 2 7.93 17.15 -10.69
CA TRP A 2 8.75 17.30 -9.52
C TRP A 2 9.97 16.40 -9.63
N THR A 3 11.13 16.99 -9.70
CA THR A 3 12.39 16.31 -9.52
C THR A 3 12.62 16.22 -8.01
N VAL A 4 12.67 15.02 -7.46
CA VAL A 4 13.05 14.86 -6.05
C VAL A 4 14.49 15.32 -5.92
N SER A 5 14.69 16.47 -5.32
CA SER A 5 16.02 16.95 -4.97
C SER A 5 16.55 16.11 -3.82
N TYR A 6 17.67 15.46 -4.02
CA TYR A 6 18.34 14.58 -3.06
C TYR A 6 18.92 15.27 -1.82
N ALA A 7 18.55 16.49 -1.58
CA ALA A 7 19.05 17.25 -0.45
C ALA A 7 17.94 17.43 0.57
N GLN A 8 17.73 16.46 1.41
CA GLN A 8 17.46 16.69 2.82
C GLN A 8 17.20 15.38 3.56
N ASN A 9 18.04 15.09 4.53
CA ASN A 9 17.89 14.15 5.63
C ASN A 9 16.60 14.42 6.44
N THR A 10 15.46 14.15 5.85
CA THR A 10 14.27 13.86 6.62
C THR A 10 14.11 12.35 6.58
N SER A 11 14.79 11.68 7.48
CA SER A 11 14.37 10.35 7.87
C SER A 11 12.90 10.48 8.26
N MET A 12 12.03 10.12 7.35
CA MET A 12 10.66 9.85 7.72
C MET A 12 10.76 8.68 8.67
N THR A 13 10.69 8.99 9.94
CA THR A 13 10.63 7.97 10.96
C THR A 13 9.30 7.25 10.73
N LEU A 14 9.34 5.93 10.67
CA LEU A 14 8.16 5.07 10.66
C LEU A 14 7.22 5.36 11.84
N ASP A 15 7.65 6.21 12.75
CA ASP A 15 6.96 6.61 13.97
C ASP A 15 5.58 7.25 13.75
N ASN A 16 5.33 7.77 12.56
CA ASN A 16 4.03 8.34 12.19
C ASN A 16 3.03 7.31 11.62
N LEU A 17 3.45 6.06 11.44
CA LEU A 17 2.57 5.00 10.98
C LEU A 17 1.85 4.35 12.16
N PRO A 18 0.66 3.77 11.95
CA PRO A 18 0.00 2.99 12.99
C PRO A 18 0.92 1.91 13.58
N GLU A 19 0.91 1.76 14.90
CA GLU A 19 1.79 0.81 15.60
C GLU A 19 1.66 -0.62 15.05
N GLN A 20 0.44 -1.04 14.76
CA GLN A 20 0.19 -2.34 14.16
C GLN A 20 0.89 -2.49 12.81
N LEU A 21 0.89 -1.44 12.00
CA LEU A 21 1.59 -1.44 10.71
C LEU A 21 3.10 -1.51 10.90
N GLN A 22 3.65 -0.77 11.85
CA GLN A 22 5.09 -0.82 12.15
C GLN A 22 5.53 -2.24 12.50
N LYS A 23 4.81 -2.91 13.38
CA LYS A 23 5.08 -4.31 13.75
C LYS A 23 4.99 -5.26 12.55
N ASN A 24 3.99 -5.07 11.71
CA ASN A 24 3.81 -5.90 10.52
C ASN A 24 4.87 -5.64 9.46
N LEU A 25 5.35 -4.41 9.32
CA LEU A 25 6.48 -4.07 8.45
C LEU A 25 7.78 -4.76 8.91
N GLU A 26 8.07 -4.72 10.20
CA GLU A 26 9.22 -5.44 10.77
C GLU A 26 9.12 -6.93 10.51
N ALA A 27 7.96 -7.53 10.77
CA ALA A 27 7.73 -8.96 10.53
C ALA A 27 7.83 -9.34 9.04
N ALA A 28 7.52 -8.42 8.14
CA ALA A 28 7.65 -8.62 6.71
C ALA A 28 9.07 -8.33 6.16
N GLY A 29 10.00 -7.88 7.00
CA GLY A 29 11.33 -7.48 6.56
C GLY A 29 11.37 -6.16 5.79
N LEU A 30 10.39 -5.29 5.98
CA LEU A 30 10.23 -4.02 5.29
C LEU A 30 10.43 -2.81 6.21
N ALA A 31 11.16 -2.96 7.30
CA ALA A 31 11.43 -1.88 8.24
C ALA A 31 12.33 -0.79 7.64
N ASP A 32 13.23 -1.17 6.73
CA ASP A 32 14.18 -0.25 6.09
C ASP A 32 13.62 0.25 4.75
N LEU A 33 12.87 1.33 4.80
CA LEU A 33 12.33 1.97 3.60
C LEU A 33 13.35 2.93 3.00
N THR A 34 13.37 3.01 1.67
CA THR A 34 14.18 4.03 0.98
C THR A 34 13.57 5.40 1.17
N VAL A 35 14.38 6.45 0.94
CA VAL A 35 13.91 7.83 1.00
C VAL A 35 12.76 8.06 0.02
N ASP A 36 12.86 7.50 -1.18
CA ASP A 36 11.80 7.62 -2.21
C ASP A 36 10.51 6.92 -1.77
N GLN A 37 10.61 5.75 -1.17
CA GLN A 37 9.44 5.05 -0.61
C GLN A 37 8.78 5.87 0.49
N CYS A 38 9.55 6.43 1.40
CA CYS A 38 9.04 7.29 2.46
C CYS A 38 8.33 8.52 1.91
N GLU A 39 8.87 9.15 0.88
CA GLU A 39 8.24 10.32 0.25
C GLU A 39 6.93 9.96 -0.46
N ILE A 40 6.87 8.82 -1.14
CA ILE A 40 5.63 8.31 -1.76
C ILE A 40 4.55 8.10 -0.69
N ILE A 41 4.89 7.44 0.40
CA ILE A 41 3.97 7.18 1.52
C ILE A 41 3.48 8.50 2.12
N ARG A 42 4.38 9.42 2.38
CA ARG A 42 4.04 10.73 2.96
C ARG A 42 3.04 11.49 2.09
N ARG A 43 3.28 11.57 0.79
CA ARG A 43 2.39 12.26 -0.15
C ARG A 43 1.05 11.56 -0.28
N PHE A 44 1.06 10.25 -0.33
CA PHE A 44 -0.17 9.45 -0.36
C PHE A 44 -1.04 9.72 0.87
N LEU A 45 -0.45 9.70 2.06
CA LEU A 45 -1.16 9.96 3.31
C LEU A 45 -1.66 11.40 3.44
N ALA A 46 -0.94 12.35 2.84
CA ALA A 46 -1.37 13.74 2.78
C ALA A 46 -2.53 13.98 1.78
N GLY A 47 -2.92 12.97 1.00
CA GLY A 47 -3.96 13.10 -0.01
C GLY A 47 -3.53 13.89 -1.26
N GLU A 48 -2.24 14.05 -1.46
CA GLU A 48 -1.70 14.76 -2.61
C GLU A 48 -1.83 13.94 -3.89
N ARG A 49 -2.21 14.60 -4.98
CA ARG A 49 -2.11 14.00 -6.31
C ARG A 49 -0.65 13.97 -6.72
N THR A 50 -0.10 12.79 -6.87
CA THR A 50 1.34 12.62 -7.07
C THR A 50 1.60 11.72 -8.28
N LEU A 51 2.49 12.15 -9.15
CA LEU A 51 3.07 11.31 -10.20
C LEU A 51 4.46 10.86 -9.75
N VAL A 52 4.65 9.56 -9.66
CA VAL A 52 5.94 8.97 -9.31
C VAL A 52 6.55 8.34 -10.56
N SER A 53 7.73 8.80 -10.91
CA SER A 53 8.51 8.28 -12.03
C SER A 53 9.81 7.68 -11.50
N GLY A 54 10.16 6.52 -12.00
CA GLY A 54 11.39 5.82 -11.62
C GLY A 54 11.49 4.49 -12.37
N HIS A 55 12.64 3.85 -12.27
CA HIS A 55 12.89 2.55 -12.90
C HIS A 55 12.09 1.43 -12.21
N ASP A 56 11.89 0.34 -12.92
CA ASP A 56 11.32 -0.87 -12.36
C ASP A 56 12.21 -1.41 -11.23
N GLY A 57 11.59 -1.87 -10.15
CA GLY A 57 12.34 -2.33 -8.97
C GLY A 57 12.71 -1.22 -7.97
N ALA A 58 12.28 0.02 -8.18
CA ALA A 58 12.49 1.11 -7.23
C ALA A 58 11.62 1.02 -5.96
N GLY A 59 10.78 -0.01 -5.85
CA GLY A 59 9.92 -0.21 -4.68
C GLY A 59 8.66 0.65 -4.66
N LYS A 60 8.23 1.17 -5.80
CA LYS A 60 7.02 2.02 -5.92
C LYS A 60 5.75 1.30 -5.49
N LEU A 61 5.56 0.07 -5.95
CA LEU A 61 4.39 -0.75 -5.60
C LEU A 61 4.33 -1.01 -4.09
N THR A 62 5.44 -1.40 -3.50
CA THR A 62 5.55 -1.62 -2.05
C THR A 62 5.18 -0.37 -1.27
N ALA A 63 5.70 0.79 -1.66
CA ALA A 63 5.39 2.06 -1.01
C ALA A 63 3.90 2.41 -1.08
N LEU A 64 3.27 2.20 -2.24
CA LEU A 64 1.83 2.42 -2.41
C LEU A 64 1.00 1.49 -1.53
N VAL A 65 1.34 0.22 -1.46
CA VAL A 65 0.65 -0.75 -0.61
C VAL A 65 0.78 -0.37 0.87
N ILE A 66 1.95 0.08 1.30
CA ILE A 66 2.16 0.57 2.67
C ILE A 66 1.27 1.79 2.95
N GLY A 67 1.20 2.73 2.01
CA GLY A 67 0.31 3.89 2.12
C GLY A 67 -1.16 3.50 2.24
N PHE A 68 -1.63 2.56 1.42
CA PHE A 68 -2.99 2.01 1.52
C PHE A 68 -3.25 1.34 2.87
N ALA A 69 -2.31 0.53 3.34
CA ALA A 69 -2.43 -0.13 4.64
C ALA A 69 -2.49 0.87 5.80
N ALA A 70 -1.65 1.88 5.78
CA ALA A 70 -1.66 2.94 6.80
C ALA A 70 -2.99 3.69 6.83
N LYS A 71 -3.50 4.06 5.66
CA LYS A 71 -4.77 4.76 5.54
C LYS A 71 -5.95 3.90 5.99
N ALA A 72 -5.98 2.65 5.59
CA ALA A 72 -7.02 1.71 5.97
C ALA A 72 -7.04 1.43 7.47
N LEU A 73 -5.88 1.26 8.09
CA LEU A 73 -5.76 1.05 9.54
C LEU A 73 -6.17 2.29 10.35
N ALA A 74 -5.94 3.49 9.81
CA ALA A 74 -6.35 4.73 10.46
C ALA A 74 -7.85 4.98 10.37
N SER A 75 -8.52 4.56 9.30
CA SER A 75 -9.91 4.93 9.04
C SER A 75 -10.94 4.03 9.70
N ARG A 76 -10.64 2.87 10.18
CA ARG A 76 -11.45 1.85 10.91
C ARG A 76 -12.99 1.87 10.77
N ARG A 77 -13.54 2.75 9.97
CA ARG A 77 -14.98 2.99 9.86
C ARG A 77 -15.77 1.94 9.06
N SER A 78 -15.09 1.10 8.30
CA SER A 78 -15.78 0.31 7.28
C SER A 78 -16.00 -1.15 7.62
N LEU A 79 -15.55 -1.61 8.77
CA LEU A 79 -15.73 -3.00 9.16
C LEU A 79 -17.22 -3.38 9.38
N GLU A 80 -18.10 -2.40 9.54
CA GLU A 80 -19.50 -2.67 9.86
C GLU A 80 -20.43 -2.75 8.65
N THR A 81 -20.03 -2.31 7.47
CA THR A 81 -21.01 -2.10 6.39
C THR A 81 -20.79 -2.88 5.09
N GLY A 82 -19.67 -3.52 4.88
CA GLY A 82 -19.44 -4.45 3.75
C GLY A 82 -19.79 -3.93 2.36
N ARG A 83 -19.79 -2.62 2.13
CA ARG A 83 -20.44 -2.08 0.95
C ARG A 83 -19.56 -1.72 -0.23
N LEU A 84 -18.38 -1.20 -0.02
CA LEU A 84 -17.51 -0.81 -1.14
C LEU A 84 -16.04 -0.86 -0.73
N PRO A 85 -15.14 -1.20 -1.64
CA PRO A 85 -13.72 -1.09 -1.36
C PRO A 85 -13.34 0.36 -1.09
N GLU A 86 -12.59 0.61 -0.04
CA GLU A 86 -12.11 1.94 0.34
C GLU A 86 -10.95 2.42 -0.52
N GLY A 87 -10.28 1.51 -1.18
CA GLY A 87 -9.16 1.82 -2.04
C GLY A 87 -9.10 0.90 -3.24
N LEU A 88 -8.65 1.42 -4.35
CA LEU A 88 -8.46 0.70 -5.60
C LEU A 88 -7.05 0.95 -6.11
N LEU A 89 -6.29 -0.13 -6.28
CA LEU A 89 -4.98 -0.11 -6.91
C LEU A 89 -5.07 -0.79 -8.28
N ILE A 90 -4.73 -0.03 -9.33
CA ILE A 90 -4.71 -0.54 -10.70
C ILE A 90 -3.26 -0.80 -11.10
N THR A 91 -2.99 -1.99 -11.62
CA THR A 91 -1.66 -2.41 -12.06
C THR A 91 -1.67 -2.83 -13.53
N ASN A 92 -0.53 -2.72 -14.18
CA ASN A 92 -0.38 -3.14 -15.58
C ASN A 92 -0.29 -4.67 -15.73
N HIS A 93 0.20 -5.35 -14.71
CA HIS A 93 0.45 -6.78 -14.75
C HIS A 93 -0.42 -7.51 -13.71
N PRO A 94 -1.02 -8.65 -14.09
CA PRO A 94 -1.84 -9.45 -13.17
C PRO A 94 -1.09 -9.90 -11.91
N GLU A 95 0.20 -10.20 -12.05
CA GLU A 95 1.07 -10.63 -10.95
C GLU A 95 1.21 -9.53 -9.89
N ASP A 96 1.31 -8.28 -10.32
CA ASP A 96 1.45 -7.14 -9.41
C ASP A 96 0.19 -6.95 -8.55
N ALA A 97 -0.98 -7.20 -9.10
CA ALA A 97 -2.23 -7.15 -8.35
C ALA A 97 -2.26 -8.23 -7.25
N ILE A 98 -1.80 -9.43 -7.57
CA ILE A 98 -1.73 -10.55 -6.60
C ILE A 98 -0.72 -10.25 -5.50
N VAL A 99 0.46 -9.79 -5.88
CA VAL A 99 1.53 -9.44 -4.93
C VAL A 99 1.07 -8.29 -4.02
N ALA A 100 0.45 -7.26 -4.58
CA ALA A 100 -0.07 -6.14 -3.81
C ALA A 100 -1.13 -6.55 -2.80
N ALA A 101 -2.08 -7.41 -3.20
CA ALA A 101 -3.11 -7.92 -2.30
C ALA A 101 -2.51 -8.75 -1.16
N ALA A 102 -1.59 -9.65 -1.47
CA ALA A 102 -0.91 -10.47 -0.47
C ALA A 102 -0.09 -9.62 0.51
N LEU A 103 0.61 -8.61 0.02
CA LEU A 103 1.38 -7.69 0.87
C LEU A 103 0.45 -6.87 1.76
N PHE A 104 -0.65 -6.35 1.22
CA PHE A 104 -1.63 -5.61 2.01
C PHE A 104 -2.17 -6.45 3.16
N GLU A 105 -2.54 -7.70 2.93
CA GLU A 105 -3.01 -8.60 3.98
C GLU A 105 -1.96 -8.87 5.05
N ARG A 106 -0.70 -9.02 4.66
CA ARG A 106 0.40 -9.17 5.62
C ARG A 106 0.58 -7.90 6.47
N LEU A 107 0.50 -6.73 5.85
CA LEU A 107 0.69 -5.44 6.53
C LEU A 107 -0.49 -5.07 7.44
N THR A 108 -1.68 -5.58 7.14
CA THR A 108 -2.89 -5.34 7.94
C THR A 108 -3.26 -6.55 8.81
N HIS A 109 -2.34 -7.48 8.97
CA HIS A 109 -2.57 -8.70 9.76
C HIS A 109 -3.07 -8.36 11.18
N GLY A 110 -4.11 -9.06 11.61
CA GLY A 110 -4.74 -8.83 12.90
C GLY A 110 -5.82 -7.73 12.92
N SER A 111 -6.01 -7.00 11.83
CA SER A 111 -7.00 -5.92 11.73
C SER A 111 -8.37 -6.36 11.23
N GLY A 112 -8.46 -7.52 10.59
CA GLY A 112 -9.67 -7.97 9.89
C GLY A 112 -9.86 -7.35 8.49
N LEU A 113 -8.98 -6.47 8.06
CA LEU A 113 -8.99 -5.90 6.71
C LEU A 113 -8.59 -6.95 5.68
N LYS A 114 -9.19 -6.88 4.50
CA LYS A 114 -8.93 -7.79 3.40
C LYS A 114 -8.68 -7.04 2.11
N ALA A 115 -7.91 -7.66 1.23
CA ALA A 115 -7.70 -7.21 -0.13
C ALA A 115 -8.01 -8.35 -1.10
N ALA A 116 -8.58 -8.00 -2.25
CA ALA A 116 -8.77 -8.92 -3.34
C ALA A 116 -8.02 -8.44 -4.58
N GLY A 117 -7.21 -9.29 -5.15
CA GLY A 117 -6.56 -9.05 -6.44
C GLY A 117 -7.42 -9.66 -7.56
N VAL A 118 -7.86 -8.83 -8.48
CA VAL A 118 -8.66 -9.25 -9.63
C VAL A 118 -7.88 -9.00 -10.91
N SER A 119 -7.81 -10.02 -11.76
CA SER A 119 -7.23 -9.93 -13.10
C SER A 119 -8.31 -10.08 -14.14
N ILE A 120 -8.36 -9.19 -15.09
CA ILE A 120 -9.26 -9.30 -16.24
C ILE A 120 -8.65 -10.31 -17.22
N GLY A 121 -9.31 -11.44 -17.43
CA GLY A 121 -8.99 -12.27 -18.58
C GLY A 121 -8.65 -13.72 -18.40
N ARG A 122 -8.80 -14.42 -17.34
CA ARG A 122 -8.72 -15.90 -17.31
C ARG A 122 -9.21 -16.60 -16.05
N ASN A 123 -9.64 -15.90 -15.03
CA ASN A 123 -10.05 -16.56 -13.79
C ASN A 123 -11.36 -16.01 -13.24
N VAL A 124 -12.45 -16.51 -13.78
CA VAL A 124 -13.80 -16.33 -13.24
C VAL A 124 -13.96 -16.77 -11.76
N PRO A 125 -13.20 -17.76 -11.23
CA PRO A 125 -13.35 -18.16 -9.83
C PRO A 125 -13.00 -17.09 -8.79
N ARG A 126 -12.12 -16.13 -9.13
CA ARG A 126 -11.69 -15.10 -8.18
C ARG A 126 -12.66 -13.94 -8.00
N MET A 127 -13.62 -13.79 -8.90
CA MET A 127 -14.67 -12.79 -8.74
C MET A 127 -15.65 -13.14 -7.60
N ARG A 128 -15.67 -14.40 -7.16
CA ARG A 128 -16.51 -14.83 -6.03
C ARG A 128 -15.94 -14.47 -4.66
N GLU A 129 -14.68 -14.10 -4.59
CA GLU A 129 -14.05 -13.69 -3.33
C GLU A 129 -14.36 -12.24 -2.96
N ILE A 130 -14.97 -11.47 -3.88
CA ILE A 130 -15.33 -10.07 -3.69
C ILE A 130 -16.77 -9.93 -3.16
N GLU A 131 -17.59 -10.96 -3.28
CA GLU A 131 -18.93 -11.01 -2.70
C GLU A 131 -18.87 -11.39 -1.22
#